data_045e542a2342cf99ba4f059d320a7f08
#
_entry.id   045e542a2342cf99ba4f059d320a7f08
#
_cell.length_a   1.000
_cell.length_b   1.000
_cell.length_c   1.000
_cell.angle_alpha   90.00
_cell.angle_beta   90.00
_cell.angle_gamma   90.00
#
_symmetry.space_group_name_H-M   'P 1'
#
loop_
_entity.id
_entity.type
_entity.pdbx_description
1 polymer ?
#
loop_
_entity_poly.entity_id
_entity_poly.type
_entity_poly.pdbx_seq_one_letter_code
_entity_poly.pdbx_strand_id
1 'polypeptide(L)'
;INKRGALHYVEAVDIMKQVVSATALAHSMGIVHRDLKPQNILVTDSGIVKIADFGIASIQSLSQVTQTDTIMGSLHYLAPEIARGEKATPQSDIYALGVVFYELLRGDVPFNGESPVNIALKHMRDEIPSVREYNPSIPQSVENIIIKATAKNTNNRYQCADDMLDDLETCLERLDEPKLSFDQVNNDPTIIATDSQFFTKT
;
A
#
# COMPACT_ATOMS: atom_id res chain seq x y z
N ILE A 1 -0.50 -17.19 4.90
CA ILE A 1 -1.60 -16.79 4.01
C ILE A 1 -1.83 -17.87 2.97
N ASN A 2 -0.84 -18.29 2.23
CA ASN A 2 -0.97 -19.31 1.15
C ASN A 2 -1.62 -20.66 1.56
N LYS A 3 -1.71 -20.96 2.86
CA LYS A 3 -2.36 -22.19 3.36
C LYS A 3 -3.79 -21.99 3.86
N ARG A 4 -4.23 -20.76 4.17
CA ARG A 4 -5.52 -20.46 4.79
C ARG A 4 -6.50 -19.69 3.89
N GLY A 5 -6.03 -19.12 2.77
CA GLY A 5 -6.84 -18.21 1.95
C GLY A 5 -7.13 -16.88 2.67
N ALA A 6 -8.26 -16.27 2.34
CA ALA A 6 -8.71 -15.01 2.97
C ALA A 6 -9.00 -15.20 4.46
N LEU A 7 -8.57 -14.21 5.27
CA LEU A 7 -8.83 -14.18 6.72
C LEU A 7 -10.12 -13.40 7.02
N HIS A 8 -10.72 -13.69 8.18
CA HIS A 8 -11.77 -12.83 8.70
C HIS A 8 -11.19 -11.45 9.06
N TYR A 9 -11.93 -10.38 8.78
CA TYR A 9 -11.40 -9.01 8.94
C TYR A 9 -10.92 -8.69 10.36
N VAL A 10 -11.53 -9.24 11.40
CA VAL A 10 -11.07 -9.05 12.79
C VAL A 10 -9.68 -9.65 12.98
N GLU A 11 -9.45 -10.88 12.51
CA GLU A 11 -8.13 -11.53 12.59
C GLU A 11 -7.08 -10.75 11.76
N ALA A 12 -7.46 -10.30 10.56
CA ALA A 12 -6.58 -9.52 9.70
C ALA A 12 -6.19 -8.18 10.36
N VAL A 13 -7.13 -7.48 11.01
CA VAL A 13 -6.86 -6.24 11.76
C VAL A 13 -5.90 -6.50 12.92
N ASP A 14 -6.10 -7.57 13.69
CA ASP A 14 -5.23 -7.90 14.84
C ASP A 14 -3.80 -8.23 14.41
N ILE A 15 -3.63 -8.92 13.29
CA ILE A 15 -2.31 -9.16 12.69
C ILE A 15 -1.70 -7.83 12.24
N MET A 16 -2.46 -7.00 11.53
CA MET A 16 -1.97 -5.73 11.00
C MET A 16 -1.56 -4.75 12.11
N LYS A 17 -2.29 -4.69 13.22
CA LYS A 17 -1.88 -3.88 14.38
C LYS A 17 -0.45 -4.23 14.83
N GLN A 18 -0.13 -5.50 14.94
CA GLN A 18 1.20 -5.94 15.37
C GLN A 18 2.26 -5.65 14.31
N VAL A 19 1.96 -5.89 13.02
CA VAL A 19 2.89 -5.62 11.91
C VAL A 19 3.19 -4.13 11.81
N VAL A 20 2.16 -3.29 11.85
CA VAL A 20 2.29 -1.83 11.75
C VAL A 20 3.03 -1.27 12.95
N SER A 21 2.73 -1.72 14.18
CA SER A 21 3.45 -1.33 15.39
C SER A 21 4.95 -1.66 15.31
N ALA A 22 5.29 -2.87 14.85
CA ALA A 22 6.70 -3.25 14.66
C ALA A 22 7.38 -2.41 13.57
N THR A 23 6.66 -2.06 12.51
CA THR A 23 7.17 -1.19 11.43
C THR A 23 7.36 0.25 11.94
N ALA A 24 6.43 0.78 12.73
CA ALA A 24 6.54 2.10 13.35
C ALA A 24 7.79 2.20 14.23
N LEU A 25 8.05 1.16 15.04
CA LEU A 25 9.26 1.09 15.86
C LEU A 25 10.53 1.12 14.98
N ALA A 26 10.58 0.36 13.89
CA ALA A 26 11.72 0.38 12.96
C ALA A 26 11.90 1.79 12.34
N HIS A 27 10.80 2.43 11.91
CA HIS A 27 10.82 3.78 11.34
C HIS A 27 11.32 4.83 12.35
N SER A 28 10.94 4.71 13.64
CA SER A 28 11.43 5.62 14.70
C SER A 28 12.95 5.52 14.92
N MET A 29 13.54 4.37 14.55
CA MET A 29 14.99 4.14 14.57
C MET A 29 15.68 4.51 13.24
N GLY A 30 14.95 5.10 12.29
CA GLY A 30 15.45 5.47 10.97
C GLY A 30 15.62 4.28 10.01
N ILE A 31 15.00 3.14 10.31
CA ILE A 31 15.11 1.91 9.51
C ILE A 31 13.85 1.78 8.65
N VAL A 32 14.02 1.78 7.31
CA VAL A 32 12.97 1.46 6.33
C VAL A 32 13.15 0.01 5.91
N HIS A 33 12.05 -0.77 5.91
CA HIS A 33 12.12 -2.21 5.65
C HIS A 33 12.38 -2.54 4.17
N ARG A 34 11.70 -1.88 3.23
CA ARG A 34 11.86 -1.95 1.77
C ARG A 34 11.38 -3.23 1.08
N ASP A 35 11.06 -4.29 1.81
CA ASP A 35 10.57 -5.57 1.26
C ASP A 35 9.49 -6.19 2.17
N LEU A 36 8.51 -5.35 2.59
CA LEU A 36 7.36 -5.83 3.37
C LEU A 36 6.43 -6.66 2.48
N LYS A 37 6.26 -7.92 2.86
CA LYS A 37 5.39 -8.90 2.20
C LYS A 37 5.05 -10.03 3.18
N PRO A 38 4.00 -10.82 2.93
CA PRO A 38 3.59 -11.89 3.84
C PRO A 38 4.69 -12.92 4.16
N GLN A 39 5.60 -13.16 3.23
CA GLN A 39 6.71 -14.11 3.43
C GLN A 39 7.68 -13.65 4.52
N ASN A 40 7.78 -12.32 4.74
CA ASN A 40 8.63 -11.72 5.77
C ASN A 40 7.86 -11.45 7.08
N ILE A 41 6.58 -11.84 7.15
CA ILE A 41 5.73 -11.71 8.33
C ILE A 41 5.47 -13.10 8.90
N LEU A 42 6.07 -13.38 10.04
CA LEU A 42 5.99 -14.66 10.74
C LEU A 42 4.98 -14.52 11.89
N VAL A 43 4.02 -15.41 11.95
CA VAL A 43 3.08 -15.52 13.08
C VAL A 43 3.41 -16.77 13.86
N THR A 44 3.69 -16.62 15.16
CA THR A 44 3.94 -17.77 16.05
C THR A 44 2.63 -18.47 16.40
N ASP A 45 2.72 -19.71 16.92
CA ASP A 45 1.55 -20.47 17.39
C ASP A 45 0.79 -19.75 18.53
N SER A 46 1.47 -18.86 19.25
CA SER A 46 0.86 -17.98 20.27
C SER A 46 0.24 -16.70 19.71
N GLY A 47 0.22 -16.51 18.38
CA GLY A 47 -0.35 -15.32 17.74
C GLY A 47 0.57 -14.08 17.75
N ILE A 48 1.83 -14.20 18.16
CA ILE A 48 2.79 -13.10 18.13
C ILE A 48 3.35 -12.96 16.72
N VAL A 49 3.31 -11.74 16.19
CA VAL A 49 3.87 -11.39 14.88
C VAL A 49 5.33 -10.96 15.01
N LYS A 50 6.16 -11.42 14.08
CA LYS A 50 7.55 -10.99 13.92
C LYS A 50 7.82 -10.63 12.47
N ILE A 51 8.51 -9.53 12.24
CA ILE A 51 8.99 -9.13 10.92
C ILE A 51 10.41 -9.63 10.75
N ALA A 52 10.65 -10.36 9.66
CA ALA A 52 11.95 -10.89 9.28
C ALA A 52 12.50 -10.14 8.04
N ASP A 53 13.79 -10.31 7.77
CA ASP A 53 14.45 -9.88 6.53
C ASP A 53 14.24 -8.40 6.20
N PHE A 54 14.63 -7.52 7.12
CA PHE A 54 14.76 -6.09 6.82
C PHE A 54 15.65 -5.93 5.59
N GLY A 55 15.08 -5.40 4.50
CA GLY A 55 15.65 -5.41 3.16
C GLY A 55 17.00 -4.70 3.07
N ILE A 56 18.06 -5.47 3.26
CA ILE A 56 19.45 -5.04 3.07
C ILE A 56 19.75 -4.86 1.57
N ALA A 57 18.98 -5.54 0.71
CA ALA A 57 19.09 -5.48 -0.75
C ALA A 57 18.04 -4.52 -1.32
N SER A 58 18.41 -3.26 -1.51
CA SER A 58 17.58 -2.33 -2.28
C SER A 58 17.50 -2.82 -3.75
N ILE A 59 16.28 -2.97 -4.28
CA ILE A 59 16.08 -3.04 -5.73
C ILE A 59 16.47 -1.65 -6.28
N GLN A 60 17.70 -1.53 -6.81
CA GLN A 60 18.23 -0.23 -7.25
C GLN A 60 17.65 0.24 -8.58
N SER A 61 16.99 -0.61 -9.36
CA SER A 61 16.22 -0.23 -10.55
C SER A 61 15.47 -1.42 -11.15
N LEU A 62 14.33 -1.17 -11.80
CA LEU A 62 13.61 -2.14 -12.65
C LEU A 62 14.47 -2.76 -13.74
N SER A 63 15.56 -2.09 -14.13
CA SER A 63 16.50 -2.58 -15.16
C SER A 63 17.39 -3.74 -14.68
N GLN A 64 17.44 -4.02 -13.38
CA GLN A 64 18.19 -5.16 -12.82
C GLN A 64 17.29 -6.34 -12.43
N VAL A 65 15.99 -6.26 -12.70
CA VAL A 65 15.01 -7.33 -12.47
C VAL A 65 15.21 -8.44 -13.51
N THR A 66 16.28 -9.20 -13.37
CA THR A 66 16.49 -10.45 -14.10
C THR A 66 15.96 -11.61 -13.28
N GLN A 67 14.84 -12.11 -13.73
CA GLN A 67 14.29 -13.47 -13.63
C GLN A 67 14.73 -14.36 -12.43
N THR A 68 14.32 -14.03 -11.21
CA THR A 68 14.19 -15.02 -10.17
C THR A 68 12.78 -14.93 -9.55
N ASP A 69 12.16 -16.06 -9.24
CA ASP A 69 10.80 -16.13 -8.65
C ASP A 69 10.66 -15.28 -7.38
N THR A 70 11.75 -15.10 -6.65
CA THR A 70 11.80 -14.26 -5.43
C THR A 70 11.59 -12.78 -5.73
N ILE A 71 12.12 -12.30 -6.86
CA ILE A 71 11.94 -10.89 -7.29
C ILE A 71 10.52 -10.68 -7.76
N MET A 72 9.94 -11.63 -8.49
CA MET A 72 8.54 -11.57 -8.93
C MET A 72 7.59 -11.42 -7.73
N GLY A 73 7.82 -12.16 -6.63
CA GLY A 73 7.00 -12.08 -5.43
C GLY A 73 6.98 -10.70 -4.77
N SER A 74 8.12 -10.01 -4.72
CA SER A 74 8.22 -8.69 -4.09
C SER A 74 7.57 -7.57 -4.92
N LEU A 75 7.43 -7.74 -6.24
CA LEU A 75 6.81 -6.73 -7.11
C LEU A 75 5.33 -6.49 -6.82
N HIS A 76 4.63 -7.48 -6.27
CA HIS A 76 3.21 -7.35 -5.91
C HIS A 76 2.95 -6.35 -4.78
N TYR A 77 3.99 -5.93 -4.04
CA TYR A 77 3.93 -4.98 -2.92
C TYR A 77 4.68 -3.68 -3.21
N LEU A 78 5.10 -3.48 -4.46
CA LEU A 78 5.94 -2.38 -4.89
C LEU A 78 5.19 -1.05 -4.83
N ALA A 79 5.72 -0.08 -4.08
CA ALA A 79 5.13 1.26 -4.05
C ALA A 79 5.32 1.99 -5.39
N PRO A 80 4.35 2.85 -5.80
CA PRO A 80 4.40 3.60 -7.06
C PRO A 80 5.68 4.40 -7.27
N GLU A 81 6.17 5.07 -6.21
CA GLU A 81 7.41 5.86 -6.24
C GLU A 81 8.65 4.98 -6.48
N ILE A 82 8.66 3.77 -5.91
CA ILE A 82 9.76 2.82 -6.13
C ILE A 82 9.71 2.29 -7.56
N ALA A 83 8.52 2.05 -8.09
CA ALA A 83 8.33 1.67 -9.50
C ALA A 83 8.83 2.75 -10.48
N ARG A 84 8.81 4.05 -10.08
CA ARG A 84 9.39 5.17 -10.83
C ARG A 84 10.91 5.29 -10.64
N GLY A 85 11.53 4.50 -9.77
CA GLY A 85 12.96 4.56 -9.47
C GLY A 85 13.35 5.54 -8.36
N GLU A 86 12.38 6.02 -7.60
CA GLU A 86 12.62 6.88 -6.44
C GLU A 86 13.16 6.07 -5.26
N LYS A 87 13.72 6.75 -4.26
CA LYS A 87 14.25 6.09 -3.07
C LYS A 87 13.11 5.66 -2.14
N ALA A 88 13.30 4.49 -1.50
CA ALA A 88 12.38 3.99 -0.50
C ALA A 88 12.34 4.91 0.75
N THR A 89 11.14 5.14 1.22
CA THR A 89 10.83 5.95 2.41
C THR A 89 9.91 5.16 3.34
N PRO A 90 9.66 5.60 4.59
CA PRO A 90 8.64 5.02 5.44
C PRO A 90 7.26 4.90 4.76
N GLN A 91 6.90 5.85 3.90
CA GLN A 91 5.63 5.82 3.16
C GLN A 91 5.59 4.71 2.09
N SER A 92 6.74 4.28 1.57
CA SER A 92 6.81 3.11 0.68
C SER A 92 6.49 1.82 1.42
N ASP A 93 6.95 1.68 2.68
CA ASP A 93 6.59 0.57 3.55
C ASP A 93 5.09 0.58 3.89
N ILE A 94 4.51 1.76 4.14
CA ILE A 94 3.07 1.92 4.39
C ILE A 94 2.25 1.45 3.18
N TYR A 95 2.68 1.75 1.97
CA TYR A 95 2.04 1.23 0.76
C TYR A 95 2.05 -0.30 0.73
N ALA A 96 3.21 -0.90 0.97
CA ALA A 96 3.36 -2.35 1.03
C ALA A 96 2.47 -2.98 2.12
N LEU A 97 2.38 -2.34 3.31
CA LEU A 97 1.46 -2.77 4.38
C LEU A 97 -0.01 -2.73 3.95
N GLY A 98 -0.41 -1.71 3.18
CA GLY A 98 -1.75 -1.65 2.61
C GLY A 98 -2.04 -2.80 1.65
N VAL A 99 -1.06 -3.18 0.82
CA VAL A 99 -1.18 -4.34 -0.09
C VAL A 99 -1.21 -5.66 0.70
N VAL A 100 -0.40 -5.80 1.74
CA VAL A 100 -0.43 -6.96 2.65
C VAL A 100 -1.82 -7.07 3.30
N PHE A 101 -2.39 -5.97 3.78
CA PHE A 101 -3.72 -5.97 4.39
C PHE A 101 -4.80 -6.38 3.40
N TYR A 102 -4.73 -5.88 2.16
CA TYR A 102 -5.59 -6.32 1.07
C TYR A 102 -5.52 -7.83 0.87
N GLU A 103 -4.31 -8.38 0.76
CA GLU A 103 -4.10 -9.82 0.54
C GLU A 103 -4.59 -10.68 1.71
N LEU A 104 -4.42 -10.22 2.97
CA LEU A 104 -4.97 -10.91 4.13
C LEU A 104 -6.49 -11.07 4.04
N LEU A 105 -7.19 -10.03 3.56
CA LEU A 105 -8.66 -10.00 3.44
C LEU A 105 -9.19 -10.69 2.20
N ARG A 106 -8.41 -10.67 1.09
CA ARG A 106 -8.84 -11.20 -0.21
C ARG A 106 -8.34 -12.61 -0.47
N GLY A 107 -7.20 -12.97 0.12
CA GLY A 107 -6.50 -14.23 -0.17
C GLY A 107 -5.65 -14.20 -1.44
N ASP A 108 -5.58 -13.07 -2.13
CA ASP A 108 -4.83 -12.86 -3.35
C ASP A 108 -4.33 -11.41 -3.44
N VAL A 109 -3.29 -11.17 -4.23
CA VAL A 109 -2.72 -9.84 -4.44
C VAL A 109 -3.63 -8.97 -5.32
N PRO A 110 -3.60 -7.62 -5.16
CA PRO A 110 -4.48 -6.74 -5.93
C PRO A 110 -4.15 -6.71 -7.42
N PHE A 111 -2.90 -6.88 -7.77
CA PHE A 111 -2.44 -6.79 -9.16
C PHE A 111 -1.63 -8.01 -9.57
N ASN A 112 -2.08 -8.65 -10.63
CA ASN A 112 -1.38 -9.69 -11.36
C ASN A 112 -1.05 -9.22 -12.78
N GLY A 113 -0.03 -9.80 -13.41
CA GLY A 113 0.36 -9.45 -14.77
C GLY A 113 1.28 -10.49 -15.39
N GLU A 114 1.33 -10.51 -16.72
CA GLU A 114 2.15 -11.44 -17.48
C GLU A 114 3.66 -11.12 -17.40
N SER A 115 4.00 -9.92 -16.92
CA SER A 115 5.39 -9.48 -16.79
C SER A 115 5.58 -8.59 -15.55
N PRO A 116 6.80 -8.51 -14.99
CA PRO A 116 7.17 -7.58 -13.94
C PRO A 116 6.78 -6.13 -14.24
N VAL A 117 6.94 -5.70 -15.48
CA VAL A 117 6.63 -4.34 -15.94
C VAL A 117 5.12 -4.09 -15.86
N ASN A 118 4.28 -5.06 -16.25
CA ASN A 118 2.83 -4.91 -16.17
C ASN A 118 2.35 -4.76 -14.74
N ILE A 119 2.92 -5.51 -13.78
CA ILE A 119 2.59 -5.38 -12.36
C ILE A 119 2.99 -3.99 -11.83
N ALA A 120 4.22 -3.55 -12.13
CA ALA A 120 4.71 -2.23 -11.73
C ALA A 120 3.85 -1.09 -12.30
N LEU A 121 3.45 -1.17 -13.57
CA LEU A 121 2.56 -0.18 -14.19
C LEU A 121 1.19 -0.11 -13.51
N LYS A 122 0.62 -1.24 -13.11
CA LYS A 122 -0.64 -1.27 -12.33
C LYS A 122 -0.46 -0.57 -10.99
N HIS A 123 0.61 -0.84 -10.25
CA HIS A 123 0.90 -0.12 -9.01
C HIS A 123 1.02 1.38 -9.19
N MET A 124 1.51 1.84 -10.34
CA MET A 124 1.66 3.27 -10.65
C MET A 124 0.34 3.95 -11.02
N ARG A 125 -0.61 3.23 -11.65
CA ARG A 125 -1.77 3.83 -12.33
C ARG A 125 -3.12 3.37 -11.79
N ASP A 126 -3.25 2.06 -11.50
CA ASP A 126 -4.54 1.46 -11.22
C ASP A 126 -4.86 1.57 -9.72
N GLU A 127 -6.10 1.90 -9.39
CA GLU A 127 -6.56 1.85 -8.01
C GLU A 127 -6.61 0.40 -7.51
N ILE A 128 -6.40 0.23 -6.20
CA ILE A 128 -6.55 -1.10 -5.58
C ILE A 128 -8.04 -1.51 -5.68
N PRO A 129 -8.34 -2.72 -6.17
CA PRO A 129 -9.73 -3.20 -6.24
C PRO A 129 -10.38 -3.21 -4.86
N SER A 130 -11.69 -3.00 -4.82
CA SER A 130 -12.43 -3.00 -3.55
C SER A 130 -12.47 -4.40 -2.92
N VAL A 131 -12.05 -4.52 -1.67
CA VAL A 131 -12.21 -5.77 -0.90
C VAL A 131 -13.67 -6.04 -0.57
N ARG A 132 -14.50 -4.99 -0.49
CA ARG A 132 -15.94 -5.07 -0.19
C ARG A 132 -16.78 -5.53 -1.37
N GLU A 133 -16.33 -5.29 -2.60
CA GLU A 133 -16.94 -5.92 -3.79
C GLU A 133 -16.83 -7.45 -3.76
N TYR A 134 -15.74 -7.95 -3.20
CA TYR A 134 -15.54 -9.37 -3.01
C TYR A 134 -16.26 -9.91 -1.77
N ASN A 135 -16.16 -9.20 -0.63
CA ASN A 135 -16.79 -9.57 0.63
C ASN A 135 -17.43 -8.34 1.30
N PRO A 136 -18.74 -8.12 1.08
CA PRO A 136 -19.48 -6.99 1.64
C PRO A 136 -19.55 -6.96 3.18
N SER A 137 -19.20 -8.06 3.86
CA SER A 137 -19.16 -8.10 5.33
C SER A 137 -17.95 -7.35 5.93
N ILE A 138 -16.95 -7.01 5.10
CA ILE A 138 -15.81 -6.21 5.53
C ILE A 138 -16.30 -4.78 5.79
N PRO A 139 -16.05 -4.20 6.99
CA PRO A 139 -16.45 -2.84 7.29
C PRO A 139 -15.79 -1.81 6.36
N GLN A 140 -16.49 -0.68 6.11
CA GLN A 140 -15.94 0.38 5.27
C GLN A 140 -14.70 1.02 5.91
N SER A 141 -14.66 1.14 7.22
CA SER A 141 -13.48 1.61 7.96
C SER A 141 -12.23 0.78 7.67
N VAL A 142 -12.37 -0.54 7.57
CA VAL A 142 -11.26 -1.45 7.25
C VAL A 142 -10.79 -1.25 5.80
N GLU A 143 -11.73 -1.12 4.85
CA GLU A 143 -11.39 -0.82 3.46
C GLU A 143 -10.74 0.56 3.32
N ASN A 144 -11.20 1.56 4.07
CA ASN A 144 -10.64 2.91 4.05
C ASN A 144 -9.15 2.95 4.45
N ILE A 145 -8.73 2.08 5.38
CA ILE A 145 -7.31 1.95 5.74
C ILE A 145 -6.49 1.48 4.53
N ILE A 146 -7.00 0.50 3.78
CA ILE A 146 -6.33 0.02 2.56
C ILE A 146 -6.27 1.14 1.54
N ILE A 147 -7.37 1.83 1.26
CA ILE A 147 -7.44 2.94 0.31
C ILE A 147 -6.42 4.02 0.67
N LYS A 148 -6.35 4.41 1.95
CA LYS A 148 -5.42 5.45 2.42
C LYS A 148 -3.97 4.99 2.34
N ALA A 149 -3.66 3.79 2.81
CA ALA A 149 -2.31 3.24 2.76
C ALA A 149 -1.78 3.07 1.32
N THR A 150 -2.66 2.74 0.36
CA THR A 150 -2.29 2.48 -1.03
C THR A 150 -2.54 3.65 -1.98
N ALA A 151 -2.81 4.85 -1.46
CA ALA A 151 -2.95 6.05 -2.27
C ALA A 151 -1.70 6.28 -3.13
N LYS A 152 -1.88 6.65 -4.41
CA LYS A 152 -0.76 6.83 -5.36
C LYS A 152 0.08 8.05 -5.02
N ASN A 153 -0.59 9.13 -4.60
CA ASN A 153 0.07 10.32 -4.07
C ASN A 153 0.43 10.10 -2.60
N THR A 154 1.70 10.23 -2.26
CA THR A 154 2.22 10.06 -0.90
C THR A 154 1.59 11.05 0.09
N ASN A 155 1.17 12.24 -0.36
CA ASN A 155 0.46 13.21 0.48
C ASN A 155 -0.92 12.73 0.94
N ASN A 156 -1.53 11.81 0.21
CA ASN A 156 -2.82 11.22 0.54
C ASN A 156 -2.68 9.95 1.40
N ARG A 157 -1.44 9.43 1.59
CA ARG A 157 -1.17 8.31 2.47
C ARG A 157 -1.04 8.74 3.94
N TYR A 158 -0.97 7.77 4.83
CA TYR A 158 -0.51 8.01 6.20
C TYR A 158 0.89 8.62 6.15
N GLN A 159 1.14 9.62 6.98
CA GLN A 159 2.44 10.30 7.01
C GLN A 159 3.48 9.50 7.79
N CYS A 160 3.04 8.71 8.77
CA CYS A 160 3.85 7.75 9.51
C CYS A 160 3.06 6.45 9.76
N ALA A 161 3.75 5.41 10.21
CA ALA A 161 3.12 4.13 10.54
C ALA A 161 2.25 4.23 11.80
N ASP A 162 2.55 5.14 12.72
CA ASP A 162 1.74 5.39 13.91
C ASP A 162 0.33 5.88 13.53
N ASP A 163 0.20 6.78 12.55
CA ASP A 163 -1.12 7.23 12.05
C ASP A 163 -1.95 6.06 11.49
N MET A 164 -1.30 5.09 10.83
CA MET A 164 -1.97 3.88 10.35
C MET A 164 -2.37 2.95 11.50
N LEU A 165 -1.54 2.89 12.54
CA LEU A 165 -1.83 2.09 13.74
C LEU A 165 -3.04 2.64 14.47
N ASP A 166 -3.13 3.96 14.69
CA ASP A 166 -4.27 4.63 15.33
C ASP A 166 -5.59 4.33 14.59
N ASP A 167 -5.56 4.36 13.26
CA ASP A 167 -6.72 4.00 12.44
C ASP A 167 -7.10 2.51 12.59
N LEU A 168 -6.11 1.61 12.64
CA LEU A 168 -6.34 0.18 12.87
C LEU A 168 -6.92 -0.10 14.28
N GLU A 169 -6.48 0.66 15.28
CA GLU A 169 -6.97 0.48 16.66
C GLU A 169 -8.45 0.80 16.80
N THR A 170 -8.95 1.76 16.03
CA THR A 170 -10.32 2.27 16.14
C THR A 170 -11.26 1.82 15.01
N CYS A 171 -10.76 1.20 13.94
CA CYS A 171 -11.57 0.88 12.75
C CYS A 171 -12.76 -0.04 13.05
N LEU A 172 -12.66 -0.95 14.03
CA LEU A 172 -13.75 -1.85 14.40
C LEU A 172 -14.84 -1.16 15.23
N GLU A 173 -14.62 0.08 15.66
CA GLU A 173 -15.61 0.92 16.35
C GLU A 173 -16.37 1.85 15.38
N ARG A 174 -15.88 2.00 14.14
CA ARG A 174 -16.35 2.94 13.11
C ARG A 174 -16.84 2.21 11.85
N LEU A 175 -17.62 1.14 12.00
CA LEU A 175 -17.94 0.19 10.92
C LEU A 175 -18.58 0.82 9.67
N ASP A 176 -19.46 1.82 9.89
CA ASP A 176 -20.32 2.44 8.87
C ASP A 176 -19.82 3.83 8.40
N GLU A 177 -18.53 4.11 8.53
CA GLU A 177 -18.01 5.38 8.01
C GLU A 177 -18.12 5.45 6.48
N PRO A 178 -18.21 6.66 5.88
CA PRO A 178 -18.30 6.80 4.44
C PRO A 178 -17.01 6.32 3.75
N LYS A 179 -17.14 5.82 2.51
CA LYS A 179 -15.99 5.42 1.71
C LYS A 179 -15.05 6.61 1.51
N LEU A 180 -13.77 6.40 1.81
CA LEU A 180 -12.74 7.38 1.56
C LEU A 180 -12.54 7.55 0.04
N SER A 181 -12.55 8.78 -0.42
CA SER A 181 -12.18 9.15 -1.79
C SER A 181 -11.21 10.33 -1.75
N PHE A 182 -10.24 10.31 -2.66
CA PHE A 182 -9.35 11.44 -2.86
C PHE A 182 -9.83 12.17 -4.11
N ASP A 183 -10.18 13.45 -4.01
CA ASP A 183 -10.42 14.26 -5.17
C ASP A 183 -9.20 14.20 -6.08
N GLN A 184 -9.40 13.81 -7.31
CA GLN A 184 -8.38 13.93 -8.34
C GLN A 184 -8.19 15.42 -8.61
N VAL A 185 -7.43 16.07 -7.77
CA VAL A 185 -6.85 17.37 -8.11
C VAL A 185 -5.92 17.10 -9.26
N ASN A 186 -6.36 17.41 -10.47
CA ASN A 186 -5.53 17.42 -11.65
C ASN A 186 -4.34 18.35 -11.39
N ASN A 187 -3.27 17.80 -10.87
CA ASN A 187 -1.95 18.43 -10.92
C ASN A 187 -1.41 18.24 -12.35
N ASP A 188 -2.10 18.83 -13.32
CA ASP A 188 -1.54 19.08 -14.62
C ASP A 188 -1.01 20.53 -14.61
N PRO A 189 0.31 20.74 -14.57
CA PRO A 189 0.88 22.09 -14.52
C PRO A 189 0.80 22.83 -15.86
N THR A 190 -0.08 22.42 -16.78
CA THR A 190 -0.19 22.98 -18.12
C THR A 190 -1.61 23.51 -18.39
N ILE A 191 -2.14 24.32 -17.51
CA ILE A 191 -3.16 25.31 -17.93
C ILE A 191 -2.43 26.64 -18.02
N ILE A 192 -1.80 26.85 -19.18
CA ILE A 192 -1.43 28.19 -19.61
C ILE A 192 -2.74 28.94 -19.78
N ALA A 193 -2.95 29.95 -18.94
CA ALA A 193 -3.99 30.92 -19.13
C ALA A 193 -3.82 31.52 -20.54
N THR A 194 -4.69 31.17 -21.45
CA THR A 194 -4.84 31.91 -22.71
C THR A 194 -5.49 33.23 -22.34
N ASP A 195 -4.67 34.23 -22.20
CA ASP A 195 -5.04 35.62 -22.11
C ASP A 195 -5.74 36.02 -23.40
N SER A 196 -7.07 36.04 -23.35
CA SER A 196 -7.90 36.63 -24.37
C SER A 196 -8.08 38.11 -24.04
N GLN A 197 -7.08 38.92 -24.30
CA GLN A 197 -7.28 40.39 -24.42
C GLN A 197 -6.20 41.00 -25.31
N PHE A 198 -6.42 41.03 -26.60
CA PHE A 198 -5.94 42.12 -27.48
C PHE A 198 -6.76 42.17 -28.76
N PHE A 199 -7.95 42.74 -28.66
CA PHE A 199 -8.59 43.43 -29.78
C PHE A 199 -9.38 44.59 -29.20
N THR A 200 -8.77 45.75 -29.13
CA THR A 200 -9.49 47.02 -29.23
C THR A 200 -8.91 47.81 -30.38
N LYS A 201 -9.83 48.15 -31.25
CA LYS A 201 -9.79 48.98 -32.45
C LYS A 201 -9.21 50.38 -32.19
N THR A 202 -8.48 50.83 -33.13
CA THR A 202 -8.89 52.06 -33.92
C THR A 202 -8.19 51.98 -35.26
#